data_79425041718d6105c735de8edf42abc3
#
_entry.id   79425041718d6105c735de8edf42abc3
#
_cell.length_a   1.000
_cell.length_b   1.000
_cell.length_c   1.000
_cell.angle_alpha   90.00
_cell.angle_beta   90.00
_cell.angle_gamma   90.00
#
_symmetry.space_group_name_H-M   'P 1'
#
loop_
_entity.id
_entity.type
_entity.pdbx_description
1 polymer ?
#
loop_
_entity_poly.entity_id
_entity_poly.type
_entity_poly.pdbx_seq_one_letter_code
_entity_poly.pdbx_strand_id
1 'polypeptide(L)'
;MKLLTIDEIISSILEETEGLDAEITDGIILCKKEISPSEIEKLKSELEIEYLDFVFTENILSYNWGNFGFLSYQFGYGDEMSLNWLLNRNLEYEDYQVLHKKGLIIIANGDPYTILLECKSGKIYAFTSDMSYDEIIPIASDFREFIRAIGTAQYAVWKKDEKNFVELMSKKIADNSLIFWKALVGVY
;
A
#
# COMPACT_ATOMS: atom_id res chain seq x y z
N MET A 1 15.60 -0.78 15.38
CA MET A 1 14.46 -1.43 14.69
C MET A 1 14.90 -1.95 13.31
N LYS A 2 14.26 -2.96 12.74
CA LYS A 2 14.39 -3.45 11.34
C LYS A 2 13.02 -3.48 10.68
N LEU A 3 12.95 -3.49 9.35
CA LEU A 3 11.70 -3.81 8.66
C LEU A 3 11.30 -5.26 8.97
N LEU A 4 10.09 -5.44 9.46
CA LEU A 4 9.52 -6.76 9.71
C LEU A 4 9.35 -7.53 8.39
N THR A 5 9.41 -8.84 8.47
CA THR A 5 8.97 -9.72 7.39
C THR A 5 7.44 -9.76 7.36
N ILE A 6 6.86 -10.22 6.25
CA ILE A 6 5.40 -10.36 6.14
C ILE A 6 4.85 -11.31 7.20
N ASP A 7 5.56 -12.41 7.48
CA ASP A 7 5.12 -13.36 8.50
C ASP A 7 5.21 -12.78 9.92
N GLU A 8 6.24 -11.96 10.21
CA GLU A 8 6.33 -11.21 11.48
C GLU A 8 5.18 -10.19 11.62
N ILE A 9 4.77 -9.52 10.53
CA ILE A 9 3.64 -8.60 10.52
C ILE A 9 2.32 -9.35 10.78
N ILE A 10 2.07 -10.45 10.08
CA ILE A 10 0.89 -11.28 10.28
C ILE A 10 0.80 -11.75 11.73
N SER A 11 1.91 -12.24 12.30
CA SER A 11 1.97 -12.66 13.71
C SER A 11 1.69 -11.50 14.65
N SER A 12 2.23 -10.31 14.39
CA SER A 12 2.00 -9.13 15.22
C SER A 12 0.54 -8.65 15.19
N ILE A 13 -0.12 -8.75 14.04
CA ILE A 13 -1.56 -8.45 13.94
C ILE A 13 -2.35 -9.40 14.85
N LEU A 14 -2.09 -10.70 14.77
CA LEU A 14 -2.77 -11.69 15.59
C LEU A 14 -2.56 -11.46 17.09
N GLU A 15 -1.32 -11.15 17.49
CA GLU A 15 -0.99 -10.86 18.90
C GLU A 15 -1.69 -9.60 19.42
N GLU A 16 -1.64 -8.51 18.65
CA GLU A 16 -2.17 -7.21 19.08
C GLU A 16 -3.71 -7.14 19.02
N THR A 17 -4.34 -8.01 18.24
CA THR A 17 -5.80 -8.08 18.12
C THR A 17 -6.41 -9.19 18.97
N GLU A 18 -5.61 -10.01 19.67
CA GLU A 18 -6.08 -11.09 20.52
C GLU A 18 -7.01 -10.58 21.63
N GLY A 19 -8.23 -11.10 21.67
CA GLY A 19 -9.24 -10.76 22.68
C GLY A 19 -9.94 -9.41 22.47
N LEU A 20 -9.67 -8.70 21.38
CA LEU A 20 -10.42 -7.52 20.98
C LEU A 20 -11.71 -7.92 20.25
N ASP A 21 -12.74 -7.08 20.37
CA ASP A 21 -14.00 -7.26 19.63
C ASP A 21 -13.76 -7.23 18.12
N ALA A 22 -14.47 -8.09 17.38
CA ALA A 22 -14.40 -8.16 15.93
C ALA A 22 -14.72 -6.79 15.28
N GLU A 23 -15.62 -6.00 15.85
CA GLU A 23 -15.95 -4.65 15.37
C GLU A 23 -14.75 -3.69 15.42
N ILE A 24 -13.79 -3.92 16.33
CA ILE A 24 -12.58 -3.10 16.48
C ILE A 24 -11.47 -3.59 15.52
N THR A 25 -11.44 -4.89 15.29
CA THR A 25 -10.35 -5.52 14.51
C THR A 25 -10.75 -5.80 13.06
N ASP A 26 -12.02 -5.54 12.73
CA ASP A 26 -12.52 -5.73 11.38
C ASP A 26 -11.73 -4.88 10.39
N GLY A 27 -11.21 -5.55 9.36
CA GLY A 27 -10.35 -4.92 8.37
C GLY A 27 -8.85 -4.81 8.72
N ILE A 28 -8.42 -5.09 9.95
CA ILE A 28 -6.98 -5.17 10.27
C ILE A 28 -6.45 -6.54 9.88
N ILE A 29 -6.23 -6.75 8.60
CA ILE A 29 -5.79 -8.04 8.08
C ILE A 29 -4.61 -7.89 7.14
N LEU A 30 -3.73 -8.87 7.18
CA LEU A 30 -2.76 -9.16 6.14
C LEU A 30 -2.70 -10.67 5.96
N CYS A 31 -3.11 -11.17 4.82
CA CYS A 31 -2.98 -12.58 4.50
C CYS A 31 -2.59 -12.79 3.05
N LYS A 32 -1.93 -13.91 2.77
CA LYS A 32 -1.62 -14.33 1.41
C LYS A 32 -2.88 -14.90 0.76
N LYS A 33 -3.06 -14.61 -0.53
CA LYS A 33 -4.11 -15.24 -1.35
C LYS A 33 -3.52 -15.77 -2.65
N GLU A 34 -4.18 -16.78 -3.20
CA GLU A 34 -3.88 -17.28 -4.54
C GLU A 34 -4.57 -16.41 -5.59
N ILE A 35 -3.87 -16.14 -6.68
CA ILE A 35 -4.38 -15.38 -7.82
C ILE A 35 -4.50 -16.31 -9.02
N SER A 36 -5.59 -16.20 -9.74
CA SER A 36 -5.73 -16.91 -11.01
C SER A 36 -5.08 -16.14 -12.16
N PRO A 37 -4.49 -16.82 -13.15
CA PRO A 37 -3.99 -16.17 -14.36
C PRO A 37 -5.05 -15.34 -15.09
N SER A 38 -6.33 -15.73 -15.01
CA SER A 38 -7.44 -15.00 -15.62
C SER A 38 -7.70 -13.65 -14.97
N GLU A 39 -7.44 -13.48 -13.66
CA GLU A 39 -7.54 -12.18 -12.98
C GLU A 39 -6.48 -11.21 -13.49
N ILE A 40 -5.28 -11.71 -13.74
CA ILE A 40 -4.17 -10.90 -14.25
C ILE A 40 -4.44 -10.46 -15.71
N GLU A 41 -4.88 -11.36 -16.55
CA GLU A 41 -5.25 -11.02 -17.93
C GLU A 41 -6.42 -10.03 -17.98
N LYS A 42 -7.40 -10.17 -17.09
CA LYS A 42 -8.48 -9.20 -16.96
C LYS A 42 -7.95 -7.83 -16.55
N LEU A 43 -7.08 -7.74 -15.57
CA LEU A 43 -6.47 -6.47 -15.13
C LEU A 43 -5.74 -5.79 -16.28
N LYS A 44 -4.93 -6.54 -17.03
CA LYS A 44 -4.20 -6.00 -18.19
C LYS A 44 -5.14 -5.48 -19.27
N SER A 45 -6.17 -6.23 -19.61
CA SER A 45 -7.10 -5.86 -20.69
C SER A 45 -7.98 -4.66 -20.32
N GLU A 46 -8.45 -4.59 -19.09
CA GLU A 46 -9.35 -3.52 -18.64
C GLU A 46 -8.63 -2.20 -18.39
N LEU A 47 -7.41 -2.24 -17.85
CA LEU A 47 -6.60 -1.04 -17.62
C LEU A 47 -5.78 -0.63 -18.84
N GLU A 48 -5.76 -1.45 -19.91
CA GLU A 48 -5.01 -1.19 -21.16
C GLU A 48 -3.52 -0.86 -20.89
N ILE A 49 -2.92 -1.48 -19.84
CA ILE A 49 -1.57 -1.19 -19.42
C ILE A 49 -0.59 -2.09 -20.18
N GLU A 50 0.03 -1.53 -21.19
CA GLU A 50 1.00 -2.22 -22.06
C GLU A 50 2.25 -2.74 -21.30
N TYR A 51 2.58 -2.12 -20.16
CA TYR A 51 3.80 -2.37 -19.40
C TYR A 51 3.56 -2.99 -18.02
N LEU A 52 2.36 -3.52 -17.77
CA LEU A 52 2.09 -4.16 -16.48
C LEU A 52 2.93 -5.44 -16.40
N ASP A 53 4.05 -5.37 -15.68
CA ASP A 53 4.85 -6.55 -15.42
C ASP A 53 4.04 -7.51 -14.54
N PHE A 54 4.00 -8.76 -14.97
CA PHE A 54 3.32 -9.84 -14.26
C PHE A 54 3.73 -9.91 -12.78
N VAL A 55 5.02 -9.75 -12.50
CA VAL A 55 5.57 -9.79 -11.14
C VAL A 55 4.97 -8.71 -10.24
N PHE A 56 4.76 -7.49 -10.74
CA PHE A 56 4.19 -6.41 -9.93
C PHE A 56 2.71 -6.64 -9.65
N THR A 57 1.96 -7.10 -10.64
CA THR A 57 0.54 -7.40 -10.48
C THR A 57 0.33 -8.57 -9.53
N GLU A 58 1.13 -9.63 -9.67
CA GLU A 58 1.09 -10.79 -8.79
C GLU A 58 1.37 -10.38 -7.35
N ASN A 59 2.37 -9.54 -7.10
CA ASN A 59 2.67 -9.06 -5.77
C ASN A 59 1.52 -8.28 -5.14
N ILE A 60 0.83 -7.41 -5.89
CA ILE A 60 -0.31 -6.63 -5.38
C ILE A 60 -1.49 -7.54 -5.06
N LEU A 61 -1.84 -8.42 -5.99
CA LEU A 61 -3.02 -9.28 -5.85
C LEU A 61 -2.76 -10.48 -4.93
N SER A 62 -1.49 -10.81 -4.62
CA SER A 62 -1.11 -11.96 -3.77
C SER A 62 -1.44 -11.76 -2.28
N TYR A 63 -1.91 -10.59 -1.89
CA TYR A 63 -2.23 -10.28 -0.50
C TYR A 63 -3.63 -9.70 -0.38
N ASN A 64 -4.40 -10.23 0.56
CA ASN A 64 -5.48 -9.49 1.18
C ASN A 64 -4.88 -8.67 2.31
N TRP A 65 -5.03 -7.37 2.24
CA TRP A 65 -4.57 -6.45 3.24
C TRP A 65 -5.65 -5.38 3.44
N GLY A 66 -6.27 -5.44 4.59
CA GLY A 66 -7.30 -4.51 4.98
C GLY A 66 -6.71 -3.28 5.67
N ASN A 67 -7.60 -2.52 6.27
CA ASN A 67 -7.25 -1.39 7.11
C ASN A 67 -6.18 -1.79 8.12
N PHE A 68 -5.01 -1.19 8.00
CA PHE A 68 -4.11 -1.13 9.13
C PHE A 68 -4.65 -0.04 10.07
N GLY A 69 -5.68 -0.36 10.81
CA GLY A 69 -6.55 0.34 11.73
C GLY A 69 -6.29 1.78 12.12
N PHE A 70 -5.10 2.12 12.57
CA PHE A 70 -4.76 3.49 12.98
C PHE A 70 -4.07 4.29 11.88
N LEU A 71 -3.60 3.63 10.85
CA LEU A 71 -3.05 4.26 9.68
C LEU A 71 -4.23 4.42 8.73
N SER A 72 -4.61 5.64 8.44
CA SER A 72 -5.78 6.02 7.62
C SER A 72 -5.74 5.51 6.17
N TYR A 73 -5.05 4.40 5.92
CA TYR A 73 -4.89 3.82 4.59
C TYR A 73 -5.77 2.60 4.41
N GLN A 74 -6.78 2.76 3.60
CA GLN A 74 -7.64 1.67 3.16
C GLN A 74 -7.06 1.01 1.93
N PHE A 75 -6.58 -0.19 2.11
CA PHE A 75 -6.18 -1.08 1.05
C PHE A 75 -7.30 -2.08 0.79
N GLY A 76 -8.43 -1.60 0.25
CA GLY A 76 -9.61 -2.41 0.04
C GLY A 76 -10.28 -2.88 1.34
N TYR A 77 -11.57 -3.08 1.30
CA TYR A 77 -12.36 -3.61 2.41
C TYR A 77 -12.47 -5.12 2.28
N GLY A 78 -11.96 -5.86 3.26
CA GLY A 78 -12.20 -7.29 3.41
C GLY A 78 -11.94 -8.11 2.15
N ASP A 79 -12.92 -8.90 1.72
CA ASP A 79 -12.86 -9.68 0.48
C ASP A 79 -12.77 -8.81 -0.81
N GLU A 80 -12.82 -7.50 -0.68
CA GLU A 80 -12.90 -6.54 -1.76
C GLU A 80 -11.56 -5.97 -2.24
N MET A 81 -10.39 -6.38 -1.71
CA MET A 81 -9.17 -6.32 -2.51
C MET A 81 -9.29 -7.35 -3.63
N SER A 82 -10.46 -7.38 -4.16
CA SER A 82 -10.78 -8.04 -5.39
C SER A 82 -10.19 -7.21 -6.52
N LEU A 83 -9.84 -7.88 -7.59
CA LEU A 83 -9.55 -7.28 -8.86
C LEU A 83 -10.57 -6.18 -9.23
N ASN A 84 -11.83 -6.36 -8.88
CA ASN A 84 -12.90 -5.40 -9.17
C ASN A 84 -12.70 -4.06 -8.46
N TRP A 85 -12.27 -4.05 -7.19
CA TRP A 85 -11.95 -2.80 -6.50
C TRP A 85 -10.83 -2.04 -7.22
N LEU A 86 -9.74 -2.74 -7.55
CA LEU A 86 -8.58 -2.13 -8.23
C LEU A 86 -8.98 -1.55 -9.59
N LEU A 87 -9.79 -2.29 -10.35
CA LEU A 87 -10.30 -1.84 -11.65
C LEU A 87 -11.19 -0.61 -11.50
N ASN A 88 -12.24 -0.69 -10.66
CA ASN A 88 -13.19 0.39 -10.48
C ASN A 88 -12.48 1.65 -9.95
N ARG A 89 -11.59 1.50 -8.97
CA ARG A 89 -10.86 2.63 -8.39
C ARG A 89 -10.02 3.38 -9.42
N ASN A 90 -9.44 2.67 -10.38
CA ASN A 90 -8.67 3.30 -11.45
C ASN A 90 -9.56 3.85 -12.57
N LEU A 91 -10.52 3.07 -13.06
CA LEU A 91 -11.36 3.47 -14.20
C LEU A 91 -12.33 4.61 -13.89
N GLU A 92 -12.79 4.71 -12.63
CA GLU A 92 -13.69 5.76 -12.17
C GLU A 92 -12.95 7.03 -11.69
N TYR A 93 -11.62 6.99 -11.61
CA TYR A 93 -10.84 8.14 -11.19
C TYR A 93 -10.84 9.23 -12.26
N GLU A 94 -11.15 10.46 -11.90
CA GLU A 94 -11.31 11.57 -12.87
C GLU A 94 -10.06 11.83 -13.72
N ASP A 95 -8.86 11.65 -13.12
CA ASP A 95 -7.57 11.82 -13.81
C ASP A 95 -6.99 10.49 -14.35
N TYR A 96 -7.79 9.45 -14.48
CA TYR A 96 -7.33 8.14 -14.98
C TYR A 96 -6.45 8.26 -16.23
N GLN A 97 -6.86 9.05 -17.22
CA GLN A 97 -6.12 9.23 -18.46
C GLN A 97 -4.74 9.86 -18.27
N VAL A 98 -4.58 10.70 -17.24
CA VAL A 98 -3.28 11.31 -16.90
C VAL A 98 -2.38 10.28 -16.25
N LEU A 99 -2.89 9.53 -15.27
CA LEU A 99 -2.16 8.46 -14.61
C LEU A 99 -1.76 7.37 -15.61
N HIS A 100 -2.68 6.92 -16.44
CA HIS A 100 -2.45 5.90 -17.46
C HIS A 100 -1.31 6.30 -18.42
N LYS A 101 -1.31 7.53 -18.95
CA LYS A 101 -0.21 8.02 -19.81
C LYS A 101 1.14 8.03 -19.13
N LYS A 102 1.17 8.16 -17.80
CA LYS A 102 2.39 8.09 -16.98
C LYS A 102 2.75 6.65 -16.57
N GLY A 103 1.91 5.67 -16.90
CA GLY A 103 2.08 4.28 -16.49
C GLY A 103 1.86 4.07 -15.00
N LEU A 104 1.00 4.88 -14.37
CA LEU A 104 0.68 4.84 -12.95
C LEU A 104 -0.73 4.27 -12.72
N ILE A 105 -0.87 3.45 -11.69
CA ILE A 105 -2.18 2.98 -11.20
C ILE A 105 -2.31 3.24 -9.71
N ILE A 106 -3.56 3.52 -9.28
CA ILE A 106 -3.91 3.64 -7.87
C ILE A 106 -4.01 2.23 -7.28
N ILE A 107 -3.26 1.98 -6.21
CA ILE A 107 -3.28 0.69 -5.50
C ILE A 107 -3.82 0.80 -4.08
N ALA A 108 -3.92 2.01 -3.54
CA ALA A 108 -4.51 2.25 -2.22
C ALA A 108 -4.99 3.68 -2.08
N ASN A 109 -6.00 3.87 -1.23
CA ASN A 109 -6.48 5.17 -0.81
C ASN A 109 -6.15 5.40 0.66
N GLY A 110 -5.83 6.62 1.00
CA GLY A 110 -5.64 7.08 2.36
C GLY A 110 -5.98 8.56 2.51
N ASP A 111 -5.80 9.07 3.67
CA ASP A 111 -5.94 10.48 3.98
C ASP A 111 -4.66 10.95 4.70
N PRO A 112 -3.92 11.89 4.14
CA PRO A 112 -4.18 12.64 2.90
C PRO A 112 -3.63 12.01 1.61
N TYR A 113 -2.93 10.89 1.67
CA TYR A 113 -2.20 10.35 0.52
C TYR A 113 -2.94 9.23 -0.20
N THR A 114 -2.94 9.29 -1.52
CA THR A 114 -3.25 8.16 -2.41
C THR A 114 -1.95 7.48 -2.81
N ILE A 115 -1.95 6.14 -2.90
CA ILE A 115 -0.77 5.34 -3.22
C ILE A 115 -0.83 4.86 -4.66
N LEU A 116 0.25 5.10 -5.39
CA LEU A 116 0.40 4.75 -6.79
C LEU A 116 1.49 3.70 -6.99
N LEU A 117 1.28 2.82 -7.96
CA LEU A 117 2.31 1.93 -8.51
C LEU A 117 2.69 2.42 -9.91
N GLU A 118 3.98 2.52 -10.18
CA GLU A 118 4.51 2.66 -11.53
C GLU A 118 4.64 1.28 -12.19
N CYS A 119 3.83 1.02 -13.20
CA CYS A 119 3.70 -0.29 -13.82
C CYS A 119 4.97 -0.81 -14.48
N LYS A 120 5.87 0.08 -14.90
CA LYS A 120 7.11 -0.27 -15.58
C LYS A 120 8.24 -0.67 -14.63
N SER A 121 8.37 0.02 -13.50
CA SER A 121 9.48 -0.20 -12.55
C SER A 121 9.08 -0.93 -11.28
N GLY A 122 7.77 -0.98 -10.97
CA GLY A 122 7.25 -1.49 -9.71
C GLY A 122 7.38 -0.53 -8.53
N LYS A 123 7.92 0.67 -8.74
CA LYS A 123 8.08 1.66 -7.68
C LYS A 123 6.74 2.15 -7.16
N ILE A 124 6.72 2.44 -5.87
CA ILE A 124 5.54 2.94 -5.17
C ILE A 124 5.72 4.41 -4.83
N TYR A 125 4.67 5.17 -5.08
CA TYR A 125 4.61 6.60 -4.83
C TYR A 125 3.39 6.96 -3.98
N ALA A 126 3.48 8.10 -3.30
CA ALA A 126 2.36 8.74 -2.61
C ALA A 126 2.13 10.12 -3.22
N PHE A 127 0.86 10.54 -3.29
CA PHE A 127 0.49 11.90 -3.67
C PHE A 127 -0.75 12.35 -2.91
N THR A 128 -0.93 13.65 -2.79
CA THR A 128 -2.15 14.28 -2.27
C THR A 128 -2.87 15.00 -3.40
N SER A 129 -4.14 15.32 -3.22
CA SER A 129 -4.97 15.97 -4.25
C SER A 129 -4.50 17.36 -4.68
N ASP A 130 -3.66 18.00 -3.88
CA ASP A 130 -3.06 19.32 -4.14
C ASP A 130 -1.69 19.24 -4.81
N MET A 131 -1.13 18.04 -5.01
CA MET A 131 0.14 17.82 -5.70
C MET A 131 -0.06 17.67 -7.21
N SER A 132 0.91 18.15 -7.97
CA SER A 132 1.07 17.76 -9.38
C SER A 132 1.58 16.33 -9.49
N TYR A 133 1.16 15.60 -10.52
CA TYR A 133 1.69 14.25 -10.82
C TYR A 133 3.18 14.22 -11.21
N ASP A 134 3.84 15.38 -11.33
CA ASP A 134 5.28 15.48 -11.49
C ASP A 134 6.01 15.63 -10.14
N GLU A 135 5.27 15.83 -9.05
CA GLU A 135 5.77 16.05 -7.69
C GLU A 135 5.48 14.87 -6.76
N ILE A 136 5.01 13.73 -7.32
CA ILE A 136 4.69 12.53 -6.53
C ILE A 136 5.91 12.03 -5.74
N ILE A 137 5.67 11.58 -4.53
CA ILE A 137 6.72 11.22 -3.56
C ILE A 137 7.05 9.73 -3.70
N PRO A 138 8.28 9.34 -4.08
CA PRO A 138 8.66 7.94 -4.09
C PRO A 138 8.76 7.41 -2.66
N ILE A 139 8.03 6.36 -2.29
CA ILE A 139 7.95 5.86 -0.91
C ILE A 139 8.50 4.44 -0.71
N ALA A 140 8.59 3.65 -1.77
CA ALA A 140 9.23 2.33 -1.74
C ALA A 140 9.74 1.94 -3.14
N SER A 141 10.73 1.04 -3.16
CA SER A 141 11.32 0.52 -4.40
C SER A 141 10.40 -0.46 -5.13
N ASP A 142 9.54 -1.14 -4.39
CA ASP A 142 8.56 -2.10 -4.87
C ASP A 142 7.43 -2.31 -3.84
N PHE A 143 6.39 -3.06 -4.27
CA PHE A 143 5.24 -3.35 -3.44
C PHE A 143 5.55 -4.16 -2.18
N ARG A 144 6.51 -5.08 -2.26
CA ARG A 144 6.89 -5.91 -1.12
C ARG A 144 7.61 -5.11 -0.04
N GLU A 145 8.49 -4.19 -0.45
CA GLU A 145 9.11 -3.24 0.49
C GLU A 145 8.04 -2.34 1.12
N PHE A 146 7.11 -1.82 0.30
CA PHE A 146 6.02 -0.98 0.75
C PHE A 146 5.17 -1.66 1.83
N ILE A 147 4.68 -2.89 1.58
CA ILE A 147 3.86 -3.64 2.56
C ILE A 147 4.61 -3.90 3.86
N ARG A 148 5.90 -4.23 3.77
CA ARG A 148 6.74 -4.43 4.94
C ARG A 148 6.93 -3.13 5.73
N ALA A 149 7.11 -2.02 5.05
CA ALA A 149 7.26 -0.72 5.70
C ALA A 149 5.95 -0.28 6.38
N ILE A 150 4.79 -0.41 5.72
CA ILE A 150 3.47 -0.13 6.30
C ILE A 150 3.21 -1.00 7.53
N GLY A 151 3.41 -2.32 7.43
CA GLY A 151 3.20 -3.22 8.56
C GLY A 151 4.18 -2.95 9.72
N THR A 152 5.43 -2.55 9.42
CA THR A 152 6.38 -2.14 10.46
C THR A 152 5.98 -0.82 11.10
N ALA A 153 5.43 0.13 10.33
CA ALA A 153 4.89 1.38 10.84
C ALA A 153 3.73 1.12 11.82
N GLN A 154 2.79 0.25 11.44
CA GLN A 154 1.69 -0.16 12.30
C GLN A 154 2.18 -0.79 13.60
N TYR A 155 3.12 -1.73 13.51
CA TYR A 155 3.76 -2.33 14.68
C TYR A 155 4.43 -1.29 15.58
N ALA A 156 5.14 -0.32 14.99
CA ALA A 156 5.77 0.75 15.74
C ALA A 156 4.76 1.62 16.50
N VAL A 157 3.60 1.93 15.89
CA VAL A 157 2.51 2.66 16.55
C VAL A 157 1.96 1.86 17.74
N TRP A 158 1.69 0.57 17.58
CA TRP A 158 1.22 -0.28 18.68
C TRP A 158 2.23 -0.36 19.83
N LYS A 159 3.52 -0.42 19.51
CA LYS A 159 4.61 -0.51 20.52
C LYS A 159 5.09 0.86 21.01
N LYS A 160 4.51 1.98 20.52
CA LYS A 160 4.93 3.36 20.84
C LYS A 160 6.42 3.62 20.52
N ASP A 161 6.84 3.10 19.37
CA ASP A 161 8.23 3.10 18.90
C ASP A 161 8.40 3.84 17.56
N GLU A 162 7.51 4.81 17.26
CA GLU A 162 7.41 5.55 16.00
C GLU A 162 8.72 6.27 15.64
N LYS A 163 9.43 6.79 16.65
CA LYS A 163 10.71 7.49 16.45
C LYS A 163 11.78 6.56 15.86
N ASN A 164 11.88 5.34 16.39
CA ASN A 164 12.82 4.36 15.86
C ASN A 164 12.43 3.86 14.46
N PHE A 165 11.12 3.82 14.15
CA PHE A 165 10.65 3.56 12.79
C PHE A 165 11.09 4.68 11.84
N VAL A 166 10.88 5.95 12.20
CA VAL A 166 11.31 7.10 11.38
C VAL A 166 12.82 7.09 11.17
N GLU A 167 13.61 6.80 12.21
CA GLU A 167 15.07 6.64 12.09
C GLU A 167 15.46 5.48 11.16
N LEU A 168 14.72 4.36 11.20
CA LEU A 168 14.93 3.25 10.27
C LEU A 168 14.69 3.69 8.82
N MET A 169 13.58 4.39 8.57
CA MET A 169 13.22 4.85 7.23
C MET A 169 14.19 5.90 6.71
N SER A 170 14.66 6.83 7.53
CA SER A 170 15.64 7.86 7.13
C SER A 170 16.97 7.30 6.61
N LYS A 171 17.31 6.07 6.98
CA LYS A 171 18.51 5.37 6.48
C LYS A 171 18.29 4.64 5.14
N LYS A 172 17.03 4.53 4.71
CA LYS A 172 16.63 3.71 3.55
C LYS A 172 16.16 4.53 2.35
N ILE A 173 15.59 5.69 2.62
CA ILE A 173 14.90 6.51 1.62
C ILE A 173 15.42 7.95 1.64
N ALA A 174 15.16 8.70 0.56
CA ALA A 174 15.51 10.10 0.47
C ALA A 174 14.66 10.97 1.42
N ASP A 175 15.17 12.14 1.79
CA ASP A 175 14.54 13.03 2.77
C ASP A 175 13.11 13.45 2.37
N ASN A 176 12.84 13.68 1.07
CA ASN A 176 11.51 14.00 0.59
C ASN A 176 10.50 12.86 0.80
N SER A 177 10.96 11.61 0.72
CA SER A 177 10.14 10.42 0.97
C SER A 177 9.82 10.24 2.45
N LEU A 178 10.66 10.75 3.33
CA LEU A 178 10.51 10.61 4.76
C LEU A 178 9.29 11.38 5.31
N ILE A 179 8.85 12.42 4.60
CA ILE A 179 7.65 13.20 4.95
C ILE A 179 6.42 12.29 5.03
N PHE A 180 6.23 11.42 4.03
CA PHE A 180 5.15 10.44 4.03
C PHE A 180 5.19 9.52 5.26
N TRP A 181 6.35 8.93 5.53
CA TRP A 181 6.49 7.97 6.64
C TRP A 181 6.35 8.61 8.02
N LYS A 182 6.80 9.87 8.17
CA LYS A 182 6.57 10.64 9.38
C LYS A 182 5.10 10.94 9.61
N ALA A 183 4.41 11.43 8.58
CA ALA A 183 2.97 11.71 8.63
C ALA A 183 2.17 10.45 8.98
N LEU A 184 2.55 9.30 8.37
CA LEU A 184 1.89 8.02 8.59
C LEU A 184 1.89 7.59 10.06
N VAL A 185 2.98 7.81 10.79
CA VAL A 185 3.11 7.41 12.21
C VAL A 185 2.93 8.58 13.17
N GLY A 186 2.48 9.76 12.71
CA GLY A 186 2.19 10.92 13.55
C GLY A 186 3.43 11.58 14.18
N VAL A 187 4.60 11.46 13.57
CA VAL A 187 5.84 12.12 14.01
C VAL A 187 6.11 13.35 13.14
N TYR A 188 6.08 14.53 13.72
CA TYR A 188 6.28 15.82 13.04
C TYR A 188 7.63 16.45 13.38
#